data_34cabab9f72a55b9c0c9ea4c7465663c
#
_entry.id   34cabab9f72a55b9c0c9ea4c7465663c
#
_cell.length_a   1.000
_cell.length_b   1.000
_cell.length_c   1.000
_cell.angle_alpha   90.00
_cell.angle_beta   90.00
_cell.angle_gamma   90.00
#
_symmetry.space_group_name_H-M   'P 1'
#
loop_
_entity.id
_entity.type
_entity.pdbx_description
1 polymer ?
#
loop_
_entity_poly.entity_id
_entity_poly.type
_entity_poly.pdbx_seq_one_letter_code
_entity_poly.pdbx_strand_id
1 'polypeptide(L)'
;MSGPAGSPSAVKLLIRHRTSYRYSAPVKESFNELRLQPVSNEHQTCEDFELRIEPQVAVRRYLDFYRNWVHHFDLAAPHTALVVESRTRVTTNRANWLDPDATPAPLTRLPELSRMERCFDYLQSSDRVGSDPAVWRLAVDATVGQTDLWQAAQALNRFVHSHLTYTPRSTHATTHMRDALAARVGVCQDFAHVLIGMCRSLQIPALYVSGYLCTPGAQASHAWAEVFLPDIGWRALDPTHARQPDERYVKIAVGRDYADVPPTRGHYKGVTQRTMDVDVSVEELLDPG
;
A
#
# COMPACT_ATOMS: atom_id res chain seq x y z
N MET A 1 22.09 36.30 5.76
CA MET A 1 20.70 36.42 6.31
C MET A 1 19.99 35.15 5.89
N SER A 2 19.93 34.19 6.80
CA SER A 2 19.23 32.91 6.59
C SER A 2 17.74 33.20 6.78
N GLY A 3 16.94 33.00 5.72
CA GLY A 3 15.48 33.10 5.81
C GLY A 3 14.94 32.03 6.77
N PRO A 4 13.79 32.26 7.42
CA PRO A 4 13.21 31.28 8.33
C PRO A 4 12.91 30.01 7.56
N ALA A 5 13.40 28.87 8.08
CA ALA A 5 12.97 27.54 7.63
C ALA A 5 11.45 27.51 7.71
N GLY A 6 10.78 27.32 6.59
CA GLY A 6 9.33 27.21 6.54
C GLY A 6 8.87 26.12 7.49
N SER A 7 7.85 26.42 8.29
CA SER A 7 7.20 25.44 9.15
C SER A 7 6.84 24.20 8.31
N PRO A 8 7.03 22.99 8.82
CA PRO A 8 6.67 21.78 8.09
C PRO A 8 5.18 21.84 7.76
N SER A 9 4.85 21.78 6.47
CA SER A 9 3.46 21.87 6.02
C SER A 9 2.76 20.56 6.35
N ALA A 10 1.94 20.58 7.39
CA ALA A 10 0.96 19.53 7.63
C ALA A 10 -0.17 19.69 6.62
N VAL A 11 -0.56 18.62 5.94
CA VAL A 11 -1.68 18.62 5.00
C VAL A 11 -2.84 17.85 5.63
N LYS A 12 -4.02 18.46 5.63
CA LYS A 12 -5.26 17.83 6.09
C LYS A 12 -6.02 17.29 4.89
N LEU A 13 -6.33 16.00 4.93
CA LEU A 13 -6.99 15.28 3.85
C LEU A 13 -8.32 14.70 4.32
N LEU A 14 -9.36 14.86 3.49
CA LEU A 14 -10.63 14.16 3.61
C LEU A 14 -10.68 13.06 2.58
N ILE A 15 -10.82 11.84 3.05
CA ILE A 15 -10.91 10.63 2.23
C ILE A 15 -12.34 10.09 2.31
N ARG A 16 -12.94 9.78 1.16
CA ARG A 16 -14.18 9.01 1.07
C ARG A 16 -13.90 7.79 0.21
N HIS A 17 -14.24 6.62 0.73
CA HIS A 17 -14.11 5.36 0.00
C HIS A 17 -15.44 4.63 0.08
N ARG A 18 -16.04 4.36 -1.06
CA ARG A 18 -17.29 3.61 -1.18
C ARG A 18 -17.09 2.39 -2.07
N THR A 19 -17.41 1.22 -1.53
CA THR A 19 -17.46 -0.04 -2.29
C THR A 19 -18.90 -0.54 -2.30
N SER A 20 -19.43 -0.80 -3.49
CA SER A 20 -20.79 -1.28 -3.69
C SER A 20 -20.75 -2.64 -4.37
N TYR A 21 -21.37 -3.63 -3.74
CA TYR A 21 -21.57 -4.96 -4.30
C TYR A 21 -23.02 -5.16 -4.67
N ARG A 22 -23.27 -5.77 -5.84
CA ARG A 22 -24.58 -6.23 -6.27
C ARG A 22 -24.50 -7.68 -6.66
N TYR A 23 -25.50 -8.44 -6.25
CA TYR A 23 -25.61 -9.88 -6.48
C TYR A 23 -26.86 -10.15 -7.32
N SER A 24 -26.74 -10.99 -8.38
CA SER A 24 -27.86 -11.33 -9.27
C SER A 24 -28.92 -12.20 -8.58
N ALA A 25 -28.56 -12.88 -7.49
CA ALA A 25 -29.44 -13.64 -6.61
C ALA A 25 -29.04 -13.39 -5.15
N PRO A 26 -29.96 -13.57 -4.17
CA PRO A 26 -29.64 -13.35 -2.77
C PRO A 26 -28.49 -14.24 -2.28
N VAL A 27 -27.53 -13.63 -1.60
CA VAL A 27 -26.46 -14.31 -0.86
C VAL A 27 -26.73 -14.23 0.63
N LYS A 28 -26.21 -15.15 1.41
CA LYS A 28 -26.35 -15.18 2.87
C LYS A 28 -25.04 -15.58 3.53
N GLU A 29 -24.98 -15.47 4.86
CA GLU A 29 -23.82 -15.83 5.65
C GLU A 29 -22.54 -15.20 5.06
N SER A 30 -22.59 -13.88 4.88
CA SER A 30 -21.48 -13.11 4.34
C SER A 30 -20.55 -12.67 5.48
N PHE A 31 -19.29 -13.09 5.44
CA PHE A 31 -18.23 -12.73 6.39
C PHE A 31 -17.28 -11.74 5.72
N ASN A 32 -17.06 -10.59 6.34
CA ASN A 32 -16.35 -9.50 5.70
C ASN A 32 -15.27 -8.89 6.62
N GLU A 33 -14.14 -8.58 6.04
CA GLU A 33 -13.04 -7.82 6.64
C GLU A 33 -12.73 -6.59 5.80
N LEU A 34 -12.53 -5.47 6.46
CA LEU A 34 -12.22 -4.19 5.84
C LEU A 34 -10.92 -3.64 6.42
N ARG A 35 -10.04 -3.15 5.57
CA ARG A 35 -8.84 -2.38 5.93
C ARG A 35 -8.94 -1.02 5.27
N LEU A 36 -9.68 -0.10 5.92
CA LEU A 36 -9.99 1.24 5.41
C LEU A 36 -9.59 2.35 6.38
N GLN A 37 -9.30 2.00 7.65
CA GLN A 37 -8.91 2.96 8.67
C GLN A 37 -7.38 3.09 8.72
N PRO A 38 -6.82 4.30 8.51
CA PRO A 38 -5.39 4.55 8.67
C PRO A 38 -4.94 4.32 10.12
N VAL A 39 -3.74 3.79 10.30
CA VAL A 39 -3.06 3.85 11.59
C VAL A 39 -2.39 5.21 11.76
N SER A 40 -2.40 5.74 12.97
CA SER A 40 -1.60 6.93 13.30
C SER A 40 -0.16 6.53 13.61
N ASN A 41 0.79 7.30 13.11
CA ASN A 41 2.22 7.13 13.31
C ASN A 41 2.93 8.50 13.23
N GLU A 42 4.27 8.52 13.14
CA GLU A 42 5.06 9.76 13.06
C GLU A 42 4.81 10.58 11.79
N HIS A 43 4.22 9.98 10.73
CA HIS A 43 4.02 10.63 9.43
C HIS A 43 2.58 11.03 9.17
N GLN A 44 1.63 10.47 9.90
CA GLN A 44 0.21 10.74 9.73
C GLN A 44 -0.59 10.52 11.02
N THR A 45 -1.64 11.31 11.20
CA THR A 45 -2.61 11.16 12.28
C THR A 45 -4.01 10.98 11.69
N CYS A 46 -4.66 9.85 12.01
CA CYS A 46 -6.08 9.66 11.73
C CYS A 46 -6.88 10.42 12.79
N GLU A 47 -7.45 11.55 12.43
CA GLU A 47 -8.20 12.42 13.33
C GLU A 47 -9.62 11.89 13.57
N ASP A 48 -10.22 11.34 12.50
CA ASP A 48 -11.59 10.85 12.52
C ASP A 48 -11.78 9.72 11.50
N PHE A 49 -12.59 8.72 11.87
CA PHE A 49 -12.94 7.61 10.99
C PHE A 49 -14.38 7.19 11.22
N GLU A 50 -15.21 7.35 10.21
CA GLU A 50 -16.58 6.86 10.17
C GLU A 50 -16.69 5.70 9.19
N LEU A 51 -17.44 4.65 9.58
CA LEU A 51 -17.73 3.49 8.74
C LEU A 51 -19.23 3.25 8.72
N ARG A 52 -19.83 3.21 7.52
CA ARG A 52 -21.23 2.89 7.27
C ARG A 52 -21.35 1.64 6.42
N ILE A 53 -22.26 0.75 6.81
CA ILE A 53 -22.48 -0.51 6.11
C ILE A 53 -24.00 -0.65 5.89
N GLU A 54 -24.38 -0.98 4.67
CA GLU A 54 -25.76 -1.26 4.28
C GLU A 54 -25.82 -2.65 3.61
N PRO A 55 -26.64 -3.57 4.15
CA PRO A 55 -27.56 -3.47 5.30
C PRO A 55 -26.83 -3.19 6.62
N GLN A 56 -27.47 -2.45 7.52
CA GLN A 56 -26.88 -2.09 8.82
C GLN A 56 -26.53 -3.34 9.64
N VAL A 57 -25.32 -3.36 10.18
CA VAL A 57 -24.78 -4.49 10.93
C VAL A 57 -23.84 -4.01 12.04
N ALA A 58 -23.67 -4.81 13.08
CA ALA A 58 -22.68 -4.55 14.12
C ALA A 58 -21.29 -4.84 13.59
N VAL A 59 -20.36 -3.91 13.80
CA VAL A 59 -18.95 -4.01 13.36
C VAL A 59 -18.06 -4.19 14.58
N ARG A 60 -17.16 -5.13 14.51
CA ARG A 60 -16.05 -5.33 15.45
C ARG A 60 -14.76 -4.85 14.82
N ARG A 61 -13.81 -4.39 15.64
CA ARG A 61 -12.49 -4.00 15.14
C ARG A 61 -11.37 -4.58 15.98
N TYR A 62 -10.24 -4.85 15.33
CA TYR A 62 -9.00 -5.32 15.96
C TYR A 62 -7.79 -4.88 15.14
N LEU A 63 -6.60 -5.03 15.69
CA LEU A 63 -5.34 -4.88 14.95
C LEU A 63 -4.87 -6.26 14.50
N ASP A 64 -4.57 -6.42 13.21
CA ASP A 64 -3.98 -7.66 12.69
C ASP A 64 -2.49 -7.79 13.06
N PHE A 65 -1.85 -8.87 12.57
CA PHE A 65 -0.44 -9.15 12.84
C PHE A 65 0.47 -7.99 12.40
N TYR A 66 0.18 -7.33 11.30
CA TYR A 66 0.93 -6.18 10.78
C TYR A 66 0.50 -4.84 11.39
N ARG A 67 -0.34 -4.87 12.43
CA ARG A 67 -0.86 -3.69 13.13
C ARG A 67 -1.80 -2.82 12.29
N ASN A 68 -2.41 -3.39 11.26
CA ASN A 68 -3.47 -2.73 10.51
C ASN A 68 -4.80 -2.80 11.27
N TRP A 69 -5.61 -1.74 11.19
CA TRP A 69 -6.98 -1.79 11.66
C TRP A 69 -7.82 -2.67 10.74
N VAL A 70 -8.44 -3.70 11.31
CA VAL A 70 -9.41 -4.57 10.62
C VAL A 70 -10.77 -4.35 11.24
N HIS A 71 -11.75 -4.04 10.38
CA HIS A 71 -13.16 -4.00 10.74
C HIS A 71 -13.82 -5.25 10.19
N HIS A 72 -14.42 -6.04 11.08
CA HIS A 72 -15.05 -7.31 10.76
C HIS A 72 -16.54 -7.25 11.05
N PHE A 73 -17.34 -7.79 10.13
CA PHE A 73 -18.77 -7.94 10.29
C PHE A 73 -19.35 -9.14 9.53
N ASP A 74 -20.47 -9.67 10.04
CA ASP A 74 -21.15 -10.81 9.49
C ASP A 74 -22.60 -10.44 9.14
N LEU A 75 -23.03 -10.75 7.91
CA LEU A 75 -24.39 -10.61 7.44
C LEU A 75 -25.02 -12.00 7.28
N ALA A 76 -25.78 -12.44 8.27
CA ALA A 76 -26.46 -13.74 8.24
C ALA A 76 -27.67 -13.74 7.30
N ALA A 77 -28.42 -12.63 7.26
CA ALA A 77 -29.65 -12.49 6.48
C ALA A 77 -29.37 -12.48 4.96
N PRO A 78 -30.30 -13.03 4.16
CA PRO A 78 -30.22 -12.93 2.70
C PRO A 78 -30.23 -11.46 2.23
N HIS A 79 -29.29 -11.14 1.31
CA HIS A 79 -29.19 -9.80 0.72
C HIS A 79 -28.74 -9.86 -0.74
N THR A 80 -29.14 -8.87 -1.53
CA THR A 80 -28.75 -8.72 -2.95
C THR A 80 -27.80 -7.55 -3.19
N ALA A 81 -27.49 -6.79 -2.14
CA ALA A 81 -26.56 -5.68 -2.18
C ALA A 81 -25.83 -5.55 -0.85
N LEU A 82 -24.57 -5.07 -0.93
CA LEU A 82 -23.77 -4.67 0.21
C LEU A 82 -23.04 -3.38 -0.16
N VAL A 83 -23.22 -2.35 0.65
CA VAL A 83 -22.49 -1.08 0.51
C VAL A 83 -21.63 -0.87 1.74
N VAL A 84 -20.38 -0.57 1.51
CA VAL A 84 -19.39 -0.19 2.53
C VAL A 84 -18.91 1.22 2.19
N GLU A 85 -19.07 2.15 3.11
CA GLU A 85 -18.61 3.52 2.94
C GLU A 85 -17.79 3.95 4.16
N SER A 86 -16.57 4.42 3.93
CA SER A 86 -15.76 5.07 4.95
C SER A 86 -15.52 6.53 4.64
N ARG A 87 -15.50 7.35 5.70
CA ARG A 87 -15.10 8.75 5.67
C ARG A 87 -14.02 8.97 6.70
N THR A 88 -12.89 9.52 6.28
CA THR A 88 -11.71 9.63 7.12
C THR A 88 -11.08 11.01 7.00
N ARG A 89 -10.73 11.62 8.12
CA ARG A 89 -9.87 12.82 8.17
C ARG A 89 -8.49 12.42 8.65
N VAL A 90 -7.48 12.80 7.88
CA VAL A 90 -6.07 12.51 8.17
C VAL A 90 -5.26 13.78 8.03
N THR A 91 -4.41 14.03 9.02
CA THR A 91 -3.34 15.02 8.90
C THR A 91 -2.05 14.28 8.61
N THR A 92 -1.39 14.61 7.51
CA THR A 92 -0.06 14.10 7.17
C THR A 92 1.00 15.13 7.56
N ASN A 93 2.18 14.65 7.98
CA ASN A 93 3.25 15.51 8.48
C ASN A 93 4.59 15.11 7.85
N ARG A 94 5.22 16.05 7.15
CA ARG A 94 6.53 15.86 6.53
C ARG A 94 7.71 16.09 7.49
N ALA A 95 7.49 16.78 8.61
CA ALA A 95 8.58 17.25 9.50
C ALA A 95 9.43 16.13 10.11
N ASN A 96 8.92 14.93 10.20
CA ASN A 96 9.59 13.80 10.84
C ASN A 96 10.27 12.85 9.86
N TRP A 97 10.40 13.23 8.59
CA TRP A 97 11.04 12.41 7.59
C TRP A 97 12.56 12.61 7.69
N LEU A 98 13.23 11.64 8.33
CA LEU A 98 14.69 11.59 8.26
C LEU A 98 15.11 11.42 6.80
N ASP A 99 16.01 12.27 6.36
CA ASP A 99 16.56 12.20 5.02
C ASP A 99 17.46 10.95 4.88
N PRO A 100 17.06 9.94 4.11
CA PRO A 100 17.87 8.74 3.94
C PRO A 100 19.18 9.02 3.19
N ASP A 101 19.24 10.10 2.42
CA ASP A 101 20.48 10.48 1.72
C ASP A 101 21.52 11.05 2.69
N ALA A 102 21.09 11.53 3.86
CA ALA A 102 21.99 12.04 4.91
C ALA A 102 22.53 10.94 5.85
N THR A 103 22.00 9.71 5.78
CA THR A 103 22.39 8.60 6.68
C THR A 103 22.83 7.39 5.85
N PRO A 104 24.11 7.19 5.61
CA PRO A 104 24.61 6.06 4.83
C PRO A 104 24.20 4.70 5.41
N ALA A 105 23.69 3.82 4.55
CA ALA A 105 23.33 2.45 4.88
C ALA A 105 24.06 1.48 3.92
N PRO A 106 25.32 1.14 4.17
CA PRO A 106 26.10 0.32 3.25
C PRO A 106 25.50 -1.08 3.08
N LEU A 107 25.53 -1.61 1.86
CA LEU A 107 25.01 -2.95 1.53
C LEU A 107 25.63 -4.08 2.37
N THR A 108 26.82 -3.85 2.96
CA THR A 108 27.46 -4.80 3.89
C THR A 108 26.62 -5.05 5.15
N ARG A 109 25.60 -4.22 5.44
CA ARG A 109 24.69 -4.39 6.58
C ARG A 109 23.48 -5.30 6.28
N LEU A 110 23.30 -5.78 5.04
CA LEU A 110 22.20 -6.70 4.70
C LEU A 110 22.13 -7.95 5.60
N PRO A 111 23.25 -8.61 6.00
CA PRO A 111 23.18 -9.74 6.93
C PRO A 111 22.66 -9.39 8.33
N GLU A 112 22.76 -8.12 8.75
CA GLU A 112 22.16 -7.63 9.99
C GLU A 112 20.63 -7.62 9.86
N LEU A 113 20.12 -7.11 8.75
CA LEU A 113 18.66 -7.02 8.48
C LEU A 113 17.98 -8.37 8.44
N SER A 114 18.65 -9.39 7.88
CA SER A 114 18.11 -10.75 7.80
C SER A 114 17.92 -11.42 9.19
N ARG A 115 18.56 -10.90 10.22
CA ARG A 115 18.46 -11.38 11.61
C ARG A 115 17.45 -10.60 12.45
N MET A 116 16.94 -9.48 11.94
CA MET A 116 15.95 -8.67 12.64
C MET A 116 14.55 -9.30 12.49
N GLU A 117 13.90 -9.61 13.61
CA GLU A 117 12.53 -10.18 13.63
C GLU A 117 11.55 -9.33 12.80
N ARG A 118 11.59 -8.01 12.95
CA ARG A 118 10.73 -7.06 12.22
C ARG A 118 10.96 -7.03 10.69
N CYS A 119 12.04 -7.62 10.19
CA CYS A 119 12.37 -7.72 8.77
C CYS A 119 12.04 -9.10 8.19
N PHE A 120 11.87 -10.11 9.03
CA PHE A 120 11.79 -11.52 8.62
C PHE A 120 10.71 -11.77 7.56
N ASP A 121 9.47 -11.40 7.85
CA ASP A 121 8.34 -11.63 6.93
C ASP A 121 8.51 -10.89 5.60
N TYR A 122 9.17 -9.75 5.63
CA TYR A 122 9.37 -8.88 4.49
C TYR A 122 10.58 -9.24 3.63
N LEU A 123 11.21 -10.38 3.95
CA LEU A 123 12.23 -11.05 3.13
C LEU A 123 11.69 -12.35 2.50
N GLN A 124 10.51 -12.83 2.95
CA GLN A 124 9.94 -14.10 2.49
C GLN A 124 9.11 -13.93 1.23
N SER A 125 8.96 -15.02 0.49
CA SER A 125 7.97 -15.12 -0.59
C SER A 125 6.55 -15.02 -0.03
N SER A 126 5.64 -14.51 -0.84
CA SER A 126 4.22 -14.38 -0.52
C SER A 126 3.37 -14.69 -1.77
N ASP A 127 2.04 -14.65 -1.67
CA ASP A 127 1.13 -15.09 -2.73
C ASP A 127 1.34 -14.38 -4.08
N ARG A 128 1.75 -13.11 -4.06
CA ARG A 128 1.94 -12.28 -5.28
C ARG A 128 3.41 -11.99 -5.56
N VAL A 129 4.29 -12.22 -4.59
CA VAL A 129 5.72 -11.91 -4.68
C VAL A 129 6.53 -13.14 -4.34
N GLY A 130 7.01 -13.85 -5.35
CA GLY A 130 7.79 -15.08 -5.22
C GLY A 130 9.27 -14.87 -5.48
N SER A 131 10.06 -15.89 -5.16
CA SER A 131 11.45 -15.96 -5.60
C SER A 131 11.53 -16.36 -7.08
N ASP A 132 12.34 -15.64 -7.85
CA ASP A 132 12.53 -15.90 -9.28
C ASP A 132 13.95 -15.53 -9.72
N PRO A 133 14.71 -16.46 -10.33
CA PRO A 133 16.08 -16.18 -10.77
C PRO A 133 16.19 -15.06 -11.83
N ALA A 134 15.17 -14.90 -12.68
CA ALA A 134 15.18 -13.83 -13.68
C ALA A 134 14.97 -12.47 -13.03
N VAL A 135 14.08 -12.38 -12.03
CA VAL A 135 13.89 -11.16 -11.23
C VAL A 135 15.15 -10.80 -10.47
N TRP A 136 15.81 -11.80 -9.85
CA TRP A 136 17.09 -11.59 -9.18
C TRP A 136 18.16 -11.04 -10.14
N ARG A 137 18.28 -11.62 -11.34
CA ARG A 137 19.24 -11.15 -12.34
C ARG A 137 19.00 -9.69 -12.73
N LEU A 138 17.75 -9.34 -13.01
CA LEU A 138 17.38 -7.96 -13.32
C LEU A 138 17.68 -7.00 -12.15
N ALA A 139 17.45 -7.45 -10.91
CA ALA A 139 17.74 -6.65 -9.73
C ALA A 139 19.25 -6.40 -9.57
N VAL A 140 20.08 -7.43 -9.77
CA VAL A 140 21.56 -7.29 -9.77
C VAL A 140 21.99 -6.32 -10.85
N ASP A 141 21.50 -6.47 -12.09
CA ASP A 141 21.90 -5.61 -13.21
C ASP A 141 21.46 -4.14 -12.97
N ALA A 142 20.28 -3.92 -12.40
CA ALA A 142 19.76 -2.58 -12.09
C ALA A 142 20.52 -1.87 -10.95
N THR A 143 21.25 -2.62 -10.12
CA THR A 143 21.98 -2.09 -8.95
C THR A 143 23.48 -2.12 -9.11
N VAL A 144 24.01 -2.37 -10.31
CA VAL A 144 25.46 -2.36 -10.59
C VAL A 144 26.07 -1.03 -10.14
N GLY A 145 27.16 -1.13 -9.37
CA GLY A 145 27.89 0.04 -8.86
C GLY A 145 27.30 0.71 -7.62
N GLN A 146 26.13 0.28 -7.15
CA GLN A 146 25.59 0.78 -5.89
C GLN A 146 26.31 0.11 -4.71
N THR A 147 26.65 0.90 -3.72
CA THR A 147 27.28 0.43 -2.47
C THR A 147 26.44 0.73 -1.24
N ASP A 148 25.42 1.54 -1.41
CA ASP A 148 24.47 1.97 -0.39
C ASP A 148 23.07 1.35 -0.64
N LEU A 149 22.41 0.92 0.43
CA LEU A 149 21.12 0.23 0.39
C LEU A 149 19.99 1.13 -0.14
N TRP A 150 19.98 2.41 0.31
CA TRP A 150 18.98 3.34 -0.17
C TRP A 150 19.14 3.66 -1.65
N GLN A 151 20.36 3.89 -2.09
CA GLN A 151 20.66 4.12 -3.50
C GLN A 151 20.32 2.90 -4.37
N ALA A 152 20.60 1.69 -3.89
CA ALA A 152 20.18 0.45 -4.55
C ALA A 152 18.67 0.36 -4.67
N ALA A 153 17.92 0.62 -3.59
CA ALA A 153 16.45 0.61 -3.61
C ALA A 153 15.87 1.68 -4.56
N GLN A 154 16.44 2.87 -4.59
CA GLN A 154 16.07 3.91 -5.56
C GLN A 154 16.37 3.50 -7.01
N ALA A 155 17.49 2.80 -7.26
CA ALA A 155 17.81 2.29 -8.60
C ALA A 155 16.78 1.26 -9.05
N LEU A 156 16.38 0.34 -8.17
CA LEU A 156 15.29 -0.62 -8.42
C LEU A 156 13.96 0.10 -8.69
N ASN A 157 13.62 1.13 -7.92
CA ASN A 157 12.41 1.93 -8.11
C ASN A 157 12.36 2.57 -9.51
N ARG A 158 13.45 3.19 -9.94
CA ARG A 158 13.58 3.76 -11.29
C ARG A 158 13.52 2.70 -12.38
N PHE A 159 14.17 1.55 -12.16
CA PHE A 159 14.11 0.42 -13.10
C PHE A 159 12.68 -0.04 -13.32
N VAL A 160 11.93 -0.32 -12.25
CA VAL A 160 10.53 -0.76 -12.34
C VAL A 160 9.68 0.25 -13.09
N HIS A 161 9.81 1.54 -12.76
CA HIS A 161 9.09 2.61 -13.44
C HIS A 161 9.35 2.64 -14.96
N SER A 162 10.62 2.48 -15.37
CA SER A 162 10.98 2.52 -16.79
C SER A 162 10.68 1.22 -17.53
N HIS A 163 10.56 0.10 -16.81
CA HIS A 163 10.39 -1.22 -17.40
C HIS A 163 8.93 -1.61 -17.62
N LEU A 164 8.01 -1.10 -16.79
CA LEU A 164 6.58 -1.35 -16.90
C LEU A 164 5.83 -0.12 -17.45
N THR A 165 4.81 -0.39 -18.24
CA THR A 165 3.88 0.64 -18.70
C THR A 165 2.60 0.59 -17.86
N TYR A 166 2.23 1.71 -17.26
CA TYR A 166 0.97 1.79 -16.50
C TYR A 166 -0.22 1.67 -17.44
N THR A 167 -1.00 0.60 -17.26
CA THR A 167 -2.15 0.29 -18.11
C THR A 167 -3.35 -0.09 -17.23
N PRO A 168 -4.36 0.80 -17.11
CA PRO A 168 -5.56 0.49 -16.32
C PRO A 168 -6.24 -0.80 -16.81
N ARG A 169 -6.71 -1.63 -15.87
CA ARG A 169 -7.44 -2.87 -16.14
C ARG A 169 -6.64 -3.94 -16.90
N SER A 170 -5.32 -3.83 -16.99
CA SER A 170 -4.47 -4.84 -17.66
C SER A 170 -4.23 -6.09 -16.81
N THR A 171 -4.44 -5.98 -15.51
CA THR A 171 -4.15 -7.01 -14.51
C THR A 171 -5.31 -7.17 -13.52
N HIS A 172 -5.21 -8.19 -12.66
CA HIS A 172 -6.19 -8.50 -11.63
C HIS A 172 -5.51 -8.50 -10.23
N ALA A 173 -6.32 -8.42 -9.18
CA ALA A 173 -5.85 -8.50 -7.79
C ALA A 173 -5.04 -9.78 -7.47
N THR A 174 -5.16 -10.80 -8.32
CA THR A 174 -4.44 -12.08 -8.21
C THR A 174 -3.21 -12.19 -9.10
N THR A 175 -2.89 -11.17 -9.90
CA THR A 175 -1.72 -11.18 -10.79
C THR A 175 -0.44 -11.31 -9.98
N HIS A 176 0.41 -12.26 -10.37
CA HIS A 176 1.72 -12.47 -9.74
C HIS A 176 2.76 -11.52 -10.38
N MET A 177 3.73 -11.06 -9.59
CA MET A 177 4.76 -10.11 -10.06
C MET A 177 5.48 -10.55 -11.35
N ARG A 178 5.70 -11.87 -11.54
CA ARG A 178 6.33 -12.43 -12.74
C ARG A 178 5.53 -12.18 -14.01
N ASP A 179 4.21 -12.30 -13.89
CA ASP A 179 3.32 -12.14 -15.04
C ASP A 179 3.26 -10.67 -15.46
N ALA A 180 3.18 -9.75 -14.50
CA ALA A 180 3.25 -8.32 -14.77
C ALA A 180 4.61 -7.92 -15.37
N LEU A 181 5.71 -8.44 -14.83
CA LEU A 181 7.06 -8.19 -15.33
C LEU A 181 7.25 -8.72 -16.76
N ALA A 182 6.78 -9.94 -17.05
CA ALA A 182 6.86 -10.55 -18.38
C ALA A 182 6.01 -9.79 -19.41
N ALA A 183 4.80 -9.36 -19.02
CA ALA A 183 3.91 -8.58 -19.87
C ALA A 183 4.36 -7.12 -20.03
N ARG A 184 5.21 -6.60 -19.14
CA ARG A 184 5.65 -5.19 -19.05
C ARG A 184 4.50 -4.20 -18.95
N VAL A 185 3.39 -4.62 -18.38
CA VAL A 185 2.21 -3.77 -18.14
C VAL A 185 1.65 -4.08 -16.76
N GLY A 186 1.01 -3.10 -16.14
CA GLY A 186 0.35 -3.27 -14.85
C GLY A 186 -0.25 -1.99 -14.31
N VAL A 187 -0.81 -2.08 -13.10
CA VAL A 187 -1.29 -0.97 -12.31
C VAL A 187 -0.36 -0.77 -11.09
N CYS A 188 -0.61 0.23 -10.25
CA CYS A 188 0.23 0.54 -9.08
C CYS A 188 0.53 -0.68 -8.19
N GLN A 189 -0.43 -1.58 -8.02
CA GLN A 189 -0.25 -2.85 -7.31
C GLN A 189 0.88 -3.70 -7.91
N ASP A 190 0.90 -3.85 -9.24
CA ASP A 190 1.89 -4.68 -9.93
C ASP A 190 3.28 -4.06 -9.87
N PHE A 191 3.37 -2.74 -10.05
CA PHE A 191 4.61 -2.00 -9.90
C PHE A 191 5.21 -2.20 -8.50
N ALA A 192 4.37 -2.07 -7.45
CA ALA A 192 4.80 -2.31 -6.07
C ALA A 192 5.27 -3.76 -5.86
N HIS A 193 4.54 -4.76 -6.37
CA HIS A 193 4.92 -6.18 -6.26
C HIS A 193 6.25 -6.47 -6.94
N VAL A 194 6.49 -5.93 -8.14
CA VAL A 194 7.76 -6.12 -8.87
C VAL A 194 8.91 -5.47 -8.09
N LEU A 195 8.75 -4.24 -7.59
CA LEU A 195 9.77 -3.58 -6.77
C LEU A 195 10.09 -4.41 -5.50
N ILE A 196 9.06 -4.87 -4.79
CA ILE A 196 9.23 -5.71 -3.59
C ILE A 196 9.96 -7.00 -3.92
N GLY A 197 9.61 -7.67 -5.01
CA GLY A 197 10.27 -8.89 -5.46
C GLY A 197 11.75 -8.68 -5.80
N MET A 198 12.07 -7.59 -6.48
CA MET A 198 13.46 -7.21 -6.78
C MET A 198 14.24 -6.88 -5.49
N CYS A 199 13.66 -6.13 -4.56
CA CYS A 199 14.27 -5.83 -3.26
C CYS A 199 14.56 -7.12 -2.48
N ARG A 200 13.55 -7.99 -2.31
CA ARG A 200 13.70 -9.24 -1.56
C ARG A 200 14.71 -10.20 -2.20
N SER A 201 14.80 -10.22 -3.52
CA SER A 201 15.81 -11.04 -4.23
C SER A 201 17.25 -10.63 -3.91
N LEU A 202 17.47 -9.37 -3.54
CA LEU A 202 18.73 -8.83 -3.05
C LEU A 202 18.83 -8.79 -1.52
N GLN A 203 17.92 -9.45 -0.80
CA GLN A 203 17.86 -9.46 0.66
C GLN A 203 17.60 -8.08 1.28
N ILE A 204 16.99 -7.18 0.54
CA ILE A 204 16.50 -5.89 1.06
C ILE A 204 15.07 -6.11 1.55
N PRO A 205 14.79 -5.95 2.88
CA PRO A 205 13.44 -6.10 3.41
C PRO A 205 12.51 -5.06 2.78
N ALA A 206 11.39 -5.53 2.20
CA ALA A 206 10.44 -4.67 1.52
C ALA A 206 9.00 -5.10 1.80
N LEU A 207 8.15 -4.14 2.14
CA LEU A 207 6.72 -4.34 2.41
C LEU A 207 5.84 -3.62 1.39
N TYR A 208 4.64 -4.13 1.25
CA TYR A 208 3.58 -3.54 0.42
C TYR A 208 2.75 -2.58 1.25
N VAL A 209 2.43 -1.43 0.68
CA VAL A 209 1.53 -0.45 1.28
C VAL A 209 0.29 -0.28 0.40
N SER A 210 -0.87 -0.48 1.01
CA SER A 210 -2.17 -0.07 0.48
C SER A 210 -2.53 1.30 1.05
N GLY A 211 -2.93 2.23 0.20
CA GLY A 211 -3.23 3.58 0.65
C GLY A 211 -3.95 4.44 -0.37
N TYR A 212 -3.86 5.73 -0.18
CA TYR A 212 -4.43 6.74 -1.05
C TYR A 212 -3.39 7.77 -1.45
N LEU A 213 -3.57 8.34 -2.64
CA LEU A 213 -2.79 9.45 -3.16
C LEU A 213 -3.72 10.60 -3.53
N CYS A 214 -3.54 11.75 -2.90
CA CYS A 214 -4.24 12.98 -3.26
C CYS A 214 -3.65 13.55 -4.55
N THR A 215 -4.34 13.32 -5.67
CA THR A 215 -3.97 13.88 -6.97
C THR A 215 -5.24 14.40 -7.65
N PRO A 216 -5.29 15.68 -8.04
CA PRO A 216 -6.45 16.24 -8.70
C PRO A 216 -6.86 15.45 -9.95
N GLY A 217 -8.12 15.05 -10.04
CA GLY A 217 -8.70 14.38 -11.22
C GLY A 217 -8.26 12.95 -11.47
N ALA A 218 -7.51 12.32 -10.56
CA ALA A 218 -7.07 10.93 -10.67
C ALA A 218 -7.79 10.01 -9.67
N GLN A 219 -7.75 8.69 -9.94
CA GLN A 219 -8.22 7.68 -8.99
C GLN A 219 -7.34 7.71 -7.74
N ALA A 220 -7.95 7.89 -6.59
CA ALA A 220 -7.23 8.16 -5.35
C ALA A 220 -6.64 6.91 -4.68
N SER A 221 -7.18 5.68 -4.90
CA SER A 221 -6.60 4.45 -4.35
C SER A 221 -5.24 4.18 -5.00
N HIS A 222 -4.24 3.90 -4.17
CA HIS A 222 -2.86 3.75 -4.63
C HIS A 222 -2.10 2.69 -3.83
N ALA A 223 -1.01 2.19 -4.42
CA ALA A 223 -0.11 1.23 -3.80
C ALA A 223 1.34 1.60 -4.07
N TRP A 224 2.19 1.32 -3.07
CA TRP A 224 3.64 1.53 -3.15
C TRP A 224 4.39 0.53 -2.29
N ALA A 225 5.70 0.63 -2.22
CA ALA A 225 6.53 -0.18 -1.36
C ALA A 225 7.25 0.65 -0.29
N GLU A 226 7.62 0.03 0.82
CA GLU A 226 8.58 0.58 1.75
C GLU A 226 9.73 -0.41 1.93
N VAL A 227 10.95 0.11 2.00
CA VAL A 227 12.18 -0.65 2.27
C VAL A 227 12.70 -0.30 3.65
N PHE A 228 13.28 -1.29 4.34
CA PHE A 228 13.83 -1.07 5.67
C PHE A 228 15.31 -0.69 5.57
N LEU A 229 15.63 0.47 6.16
CA LEU A 229 17.01 0.97 6.28
C LEU A 229 17.50 0.83 7.73
N PRO A 230 18.72 0.31 7.96
CA PRO A 230 19.31 0.32 9.30
C PRO A 230 19.33 1.74 9.88
N ASP A 231 19.04 1.87 11.19
CA ASP A 231 19.07 3.12 11.97
C ASP A 231 18.00 4.17 11.59
N ILE A 232 17.38 4.03 10.41
CA ILE A 232 16.35 4.95 9.90
C ILE A 232 14.94 4.35 9.98
N GLY A 233 14.81 3.02 9.73
CA GLY A 233 13.54 2.32 9.65
C GLY A 233 12.95 2.26 8.22
N TRP A 234 11.63 2.12 8.12
CA TRP A 234 10.93 1.99 6.85
C TRP A 234 10.92 3.29 6.06
N ARG A 235 11.26 3.21 4.77
CA ARG A 235 11.25 4.34 3.82
C ARG A 235 10.51 3.99 2.56
N ALA A 236 9.63 4.89 2.15
CA ALA A 236 8.69 4.69 1.07
C ALA A 236 9.30 4.99 -0.31
N LEU A 237 8.95 4.15 -1.29
CA LEU A 237 9.27 4.30 -2.71
C LEU A 237 8.05 3.98 -3.56
N ASP A 238 7.66 4.90 -4.42
CA ASP A 238 6.57 4.70 -5.37
C ASP A 238 7.11 4.39 -6.78
N PRO A 239 7.09 3.14 -7.21
CA PRO A 239 7.57 2.75 -8.53
C PRO A 239 6.65 3.20 -9.67
N THR A 240 5.39 3.50 -9.39
CA THR A 240 4.46 4.02 -10.41
C THR A 240 4.86 5.41 -10.88
N HIS A 241 5.39 6.23 -9.98
CA HIS A 241 5.77 7.62 -10.25
C HIS A 241 7.29 7.88 -10.15
N ALA A 242 8.11 6.86 -9.90
CA ALA A 242 9.57 6.92 -9.70
C ALA A 242 9.99 7.95 -8.63
N ARG A 243 9.25 8.06 -7.53
CA ARG A 243 9.50 9.07 -6.49
C ARG A 243 9.34 8.50 -5.08
N GLN A 244 9.73 9.29 -4.10
CA GLN A 244 9.38 9.05 -2.71
C GLN A 244 7.97 9.61 -2.45
N PRO A 245 7.09 8.88 -1.74
CA PRO A 245 5.85 9.40 -1.20
C PRO A 245 6.07 10.68 -0.38
N ASP A 246 5.18 11.63 -0.56
CA ASP A 246 5.14 12.91 0.12
C ASP A 246 3.88 13.04 1.00
N GLU A 247 3.58 14.24 1.51
CA GLU A 247 2.42 14.53 2.36
C GLU A 247 1.05 14.27 1.70
N ARG A 248 1.02 14.03 0.39
CA ARG A 248 -0.22 13.67 -0.34
C ARG A 248 -0.55 12.16 -0.26
N TYR A 249 0.35 11.36 0.30
CA TYR A 249 0.15 9.92 0.46
C TYR A 249 -0.39 9.60 1.85
N VAL A 250 -1.45 8.80 1.90
CA VAL A 250 -2.03 8.29 3.15
C VAL A 250 -1.91 6.78 3.19
N LYS A 251 -1.15 6.26 4.14
CA LYS A 251 -0.98 4.83 4.39
C LYS A 251 -2.19 4.29 5.15
N ILE A 252 -2.81 3.24 4.62
CA ILE A 252 -3.96 2.57 5.24
C ILE A 252 -3.54 1.26 5.89
N ALA A 253 -2.85 0.40 5.13
CA ALA A 253 -2.43 -0.90 5.62
C ALA A 253 -1.11 -1.34 4.98
N VAL A 254 -0.38 -2.18 5.70
CA VAL A 254 0.90 -2.77 5.25
C VAL A 254 0.86 -4.29 5.34
N GLY A 255 1.57 -4.96 4.45
CA GLY A 255 1.68 -6.42 4.44
C GLY A 255 2.82 -6.89 3.53
N ARG A 256 2.92 -8.19 3.31
CA ARG A 256 3.95 -8.76 2.43
C ARG A 256 3.64 -8.48 0.96
N ASP A 257 2.34 -8.51 0.62
CA ASP A 257 1.79 -8.16 -0.69
C ASP A 257 0.31 -7.77 -0.56
N TYR A 258 -0.39 -7.55 -1.68
CA TYR A 258 -1.81 -7.20 -1.70
C TYR A 258 -2.72 -8.24 -1.02
N ALA A 259 -2.37 -9.52 -1.03
CA ALA A 259 -3.23 -10.56 -0.44
C ALA A 259 -3.37 -10.42 1.09
N ASP A 260 -2.39 -9.82 1.76
CA ASP A 260 -2.46 -9.52 3.19
C ASP A 260 -3.37 -8.32 3.51
N VAL A 261 -3.50 -7.36 2.57
CA VAL A 261 -4.10 -6.03 2.84
C VAL A 261 -5.15 -5.56 1.84
N PRO A 262 -6.02 -6.44 1.30
CA PRO A 262 -7.09 -5.93 0.43
C PRO A 262 -8.00 -4.98 1.24
N PRO A 263 -8.41 -3.86 0.67
CA PRO A 263 -9.31 -2.90 1.33
C PRO A 263 -10.62 -3.55 1.80
N THR A 264 -11.13 -4.50 1.00
CA THR A 264 -12.30 -5.31 1.33
C THR A 264 -12.02 -6.78 0.98
N ARG A 265 -12.32 -7.67 1.91
CA ARG A 265 -12.25 -9.12 1.75
C ARG A 265 -13.51 -9.75 2.29
N GLY A 266 -14.15 -10.66 1.53
CA GLY A 266 -15.38 -11.28 2.00
C GLY A 266 -15.63 -12.63 1.36
N HIS A 267 -16.37 -13.46 2.10
CA HIS A 267 -16.91 -14.75 1.67
C HIS A 267 -18.40 -14.76 1.92
N TYR A 268 -19.17 -15.39 1.07
CA TYR A 268 -20.62 -15.54 1.23
C TYR A 268 -21.08 -16.92 0.73
N LYS A 269 -22.23 -17.34 1.16
CA LYS A 269 -22.92 -18.53 0.66
C LYS A 269 -23.98 -18.12 -0.36
N GLY A 270 -23.95 -18.73 -1.52
CA GLY A 270 -24.91 -18.52 -2.63
C GLY A 270 -24.23 -18.69 -3.98
N VAL A 271 -25.04 -19.05 -4.97
CA VAL A 271 -24.62 -19.08 -6.38
C VAL A 271 -25.16 -17.84 -7.06
N THR A 272 -24.28 -16.91 -7.42
CA THR A 272 -24.67 -15.60 -7.96
C THR A 272 -23.56 -15.01 -8.81
N GLN A 273 -23.91 -14.14 -9.73
CA GLN A 273 -22.94 -13.22 -10.34
C GLN A 273 -22.82 -12.00 -9.44
N ARG A 274 -21.58 -11.57 -9.17
CA ARG A 274 -21.27 -10.40 -8.37
C ARG A 274 -20.67 -9.31 -9.24
N THR A 275 -21.24 -8.11 -9.15
CA THR A 275 -20.60 -6.89 -9.62
C THR A 275 -20.08 -6.09 -8.43
N MET A 276 -18.96 -5.40 -8.62
CA MET A 276 -18.33 -4.54 -7.63
C MET A 276 -17.99 -3.21 -8.29
N ASP A 277 -18.39 -2.14 -7.63
CA ASP A 277 -18.04 -0.78 -8.00
C ASP A 277 -17.31 -0.11 -6.82
N VAL A 278 -16.22 0.60 -7.13
CA VAL A 278 -15.39 1.28 -6.13
C VAL A 278 -15.22 2.73 -6.53
N ASP A 279 -15.65 3.63 -5.64
CA ASP A 279 -15.50 5.07 -5.78
C ASP A 279 -14.66 5.60 -4.62
N VAL A 280 -13.59 6.35 -4.96
CA VAL A 280 -12.66 6.91 -3.97
C VAL A 280 -12.35 8.34 -4.33
N SER A 281 -12.54 9.25 -3.37
CA SER A 281 -12.08 10.62 -3.47
C SER A 281 -11.17 10.99 -2.31
N VAL A 282 -10.15 11.81 -2.60
CA VAL A 282 -9.28 12.43 -1.61
C VAL A 282 -9.21 13.91 -1.91
N GLU A 283 -9.57 14.71 -0.93
CA GLU A 283 -9.64 16.17 -1.02
C GLU A 283 -8.74 16.78 0.05
N GLU A 284 -7.96 17.79 -0.32
CA GLU A 284 -7.22 18.60 0.63
C GLU A 284 -8.17 19.59 1.31
N LEU A 285 -8.17 19.59 2.65
CA LEU A 285 -8.92 20.55 3.43
C LEU A 285 -8.06 21.78 3.66
N LEU A 286 -8.46 22.88 3.04
CA LEU A 286 -7.84 24.18 3.31
C LEU A 286 -8.22 24.62 4.74
N ASP A 287 -7.24 25.01 5.54
CA ASP A 287 -7.53 25.64 6.83
C ASP A 287 -8.28 26.94 6.55
N PRO A 288 -9.47 27.16 7.14
CA PRO A 288 -10.09 28.48 7.09
C PRO A 288 -9.16 29.43 7.84
N GLY A 289 -8.53 30.35 7.13
CA GLY A 289 -7.61 31.35 7.65
C GLY A 289 -8.23 32.23 8.76
#